data_c727e5360b966360c53030bfa1f9e0d5
#
_entry.id   c727e5360b966360c53030bfa1f9e0d5
#
_cell.length_a   1.000
_cell.length_b   1.000
_cell.length_c   1.000
_cell.angle_alpha   90.00
_cell.angle_beta   90.00
_cell.angle_gamma   90.00
#
_symmetry.space_group_name_H-M   'P 1'
#
loop_
_entity.id
_entity.type
_entity.pdbx_description
1 polymer ?
#
loop_
_entity_poly.entity_id
_entity_poly.type
_entity_poly.pdbx_seq_one_letter_code
_entity_poly.pdbx_strand_id
1 'polypeptide(L)'
;MKNKHFDSSPQTEYGYINSNQFSANPLPNNRFWVAENFYNNPEEVRDFALMQWYHDDPGYLGLRTRKQFFFEGVKEKIEGIMNKTITKWEDYEMNGRFQSSKAGIKPVYHCDSQQYAAAVYLTPNAP
;
A
#
# COMPACT_ATOMS: atom_id res chain seq x y z
N MET A 1 -12.13 7.96 1.71
CA MET A 1 -11.93 9.34 1.22
C MET A 1 -10.57 9.49 0.59
N LYS A 2 -10.50 10.03 -0.59
CA LYS A 2 -9.25 10.25 -1.31
C LYS A 2 -8.51 11.48 -0.80
N ASN A 3 -7.20 11.40 -0.68
CA ASN A 3 -6.36 12.48 -0.16
C ASN A 3 -5.88 13.44 -1.25
N LYS A 4 -6.77 13.91 -2.09
CA LYS A 4 -6.41 14.76 -3.23
C LYS A 4 -6.03 16.20 -2.90
N HIS A 5 -6.45 16.68 -1.77
CA HIS A 5 -6.41 18.09 -1.42
C HIS A 5 -5.33 18.48 -0.42
N PHE A 6 -4.40 17.56 -0.16
CA PHE A 6 -3.27 17.87 0.71
C PHE A 6 -2.12 18.42 -0.12
N ASP A 7 -1.70 19.63 0.16
CA ASP A 7 -0.61 20.31 -0.54
C ASP A 7 0.71 19.56 -0.46
N SER A 8 0.91 18.82 0.63
CA SER A 8 2.09 17.99 0.84
C SER A 8 2.05 16.63 0.12
N SER A 9 0.94 16.31 -0.55
CA SER A 9 0.84 15.05 -1.29
C SER A 9 1.78 15.03 -2.49
N PRO A 10 2.40 13.87 -2.79
CA PRO A 10 3.21 13.74 -3.99
C PRO A 10 2.40 14.09 -5.25
N GLN A 11 3.04 14.80 -6.19
CA GLN A 11 2.41 15.23 -7.43
C GLN A 11 3.08 14.50 -8.60
N THR A 12 2.31 13.74 -9.34
CA THR A 12 2.75 13.05 -10.54
C THR A 12 1.76 13.28 -11.66
N GLU A 13 2.18 13.04 -12.90
CA GLU A 13 1.32 13.17 -14.07
C GLU A 13 0.08 12.30 -13.99
N TYR A 14 0.20 11.11 -13.42
CA TYR A 14 -0.87 10.13 -13.27
C TYR A 14 -1.24 9.88 -11.80
N GLY A 15 -1.08 10.87 -10.95
CA GLY A 15 -1.18 10.67 -9.52
C GLY A 15 0.03 9.89 -9.00
N TYR A 16 -0.19 8.87 -8.19
CA TYR A 16 0.88 8.07 -7.58
C TYR A 16 1.12 6.75 -8.30
N ILE A 17 0.38 6.47 -9.35
CA ILE A 17 0.36 5.17 -10.02
C ILE A 17 1.15 5.23 -11.30
N ASN A 18 2.02 4.26 -11.50
CA ASN A 18 2.68 4.05 -12.77
C ASN A 18 1.73 3.33 -13.72
N SER A 19 0.98 4.09 -14.51
CA SER A 19 -0.01 3.55 -15.44
C SER A 19 0.62 2.92 -16.68
N ASN A 20 1.89 3.20 -16.96
CA ASN A 20 2.59 2.67 -18.15
C ASN A 20 3.16 1.27 -17.92
N GLN A 21 3.25 0.85 -16.67
CA GLN A 21 3.80 -0.45 -16.34
C GLN A 21 2.78 -1.27 -15.59
N PHE A 22 2.18 -2.16 -16.31
CA PHE A 22 1.18 -3.06 -15.81
C PHE A 22 1.74 -4.48 -15.83
N SER A 23 2.85 -4.69 -15.10
CA SER A 23 3.46 -6.00 -15.01
C SER A 23 3.17 -6.61 -13.66
N ALA A 24 2.49 -7.71 -13.67
CA ALA A 24 2.34 -8.58 -12.52
C ALA A 24 2.61 -10.00 -12.96
N ASN A 25 3.33 -10.74 -12.14
CA ASN A 25 3.56 -12.16 -12.36
C ASN A 25 2.69 -12.95 -11.40
N PRO A 26 1.48 -13.38 -11.81
CA PRO A 26 0.70 -14.27 -10.98
C PRO A 26 1.43 -15.62 -10.88
N LEU A 27 1.49 -16.16 -9.68
CA LEU A 27 1.93 -17.54 -9.52
C LEU A 27 0.88 -18.50 -10.10
N PRO A 28 1.24 -19.76 -10.39
CA PRO A 28 0.37 -20.68 -11.13
C PRO A 28 -1.04 -20.89 -10.57
N ASN A 29 -1.25 -20.60 -9.29
CA ASN A 29 -2.56 -20.74 -8.63
C ASN A 29 -3.40 -19.46 -8.61
N ASN A 30 -2.91 -18.36 -9.20
CA ASN A 30 -3.56 -17.04 -9.18
C ASN A 30 -3.93 -16.53 -7.78
N ARG A 31 -3.11 -16.87 -6.79
CA ARG A 31 -3.32 -16.46 -5.40
C ARG A 31 -2.26 -15.49 -4.90
N PHE A 32 -1.22 -15.32 -5.65
CA PHE A 32 -0.10 -14.46 -5.28
C PHE A 32 0.36 -13.69 -6.51
N TRP A 33 0.50 -12.39 -6.36
CA TRP A 33 0.96 -11.49 -7.43
C TRP A 33 2.11 -10.65 -6.91
N VAL A 34 3.08 -10.42 -7.76
CA VAL A 34 4.16 -9.47 -7.53
C VAL A 34 4.14 -8.47 -8.66
N ALA A 35 4.10 -7.21 -8.33
CA ALA A 35 4.15 -6.12 -9.30
C ALA A 35 5.29 -5.18 -8.92
N GLU A 36 6.17 -4.93 -9.88
CA GLU A 36 7.24 -3.97 -9.73
C GLU A 36 6.78 -2.58 -10.19
N ASN A 37 7.48 -1.56 -9.72
CA ASN A 37 7.24 -0.18 -10.12
C ASN A 37 5.77 0.26 -9.95
N PHE A 38 5.22 -0.04 -8.79
CA PHE A 38 3.81 0.25 -8.51
C PHE A 38 3.51 1.76 -8.57
N TYR A 39 4.35 2.58 -7.95
CA TYR A 39 4.24 4.03 -7.99
C TYR A 39 5.20 4.64 -9.02
N ASN A 40 4.80 5.76 -9.62
CA ASN A 40 5.69 6.55 -10.49
C ASN A 40 6.89 7.10 -9.73
N ASN A 41 6.64 7.67 -8.54
CA ASN A 41 7.62 8.29 -7.69
C ASN A 41 7.56 7.67 -6.29
N PRO A 42 8.12 6.48 -6.08
CA PRO A 42 8.05 5.82 -4.78
C PRO A 42 8.73 6.60 -3.67
N GLU A 43 9.76 7.38 -3.99
CA GLU A 43 10.45 8.25 -3.02
C GLU A 43 9.55 9.35 -2.51
N GLU A 44 8.78 9.99 -3.38
CA GLU A 44 7.81 11.02 -2.97
C GLU A 44 6.71 10.42 -2.08
N VAL A 45 6.23 9.23 -2.41
CA VAL A 45 5.24 8.53 -1.59
C VAL A 45 5.84 8.18 -0.23
N ARG A 46 7.09 7.73 -0.21
CA ARG A 46 7.80 7.45 1.03
C ARG A 46 7.98 8.70 1.89
N ASP A 47 8.43 9.79 1.29
CA ASP A 47 8.61 11.07 2.00
C ASP A 47 7.28 11.56 2.57
N PHE A 48 6.21 11.49 1.81
CA PHE A 48 4.87 11.79 2.28
C PHE A 48 4.48 10.91 3.47
N ALA A 49 4.75 9.60 3.38
CA ALA A 49 4.47 8.65 4.46
C ALA A 49 5.23 8.98 5.74
N LEU A 50 6.52 9.35 5.62
CA LEU A 50 7.36 9.67 6.76
C LEU A 50 6.93 10.96 7.49
N MET A 51 6.18 11.83 6.85
CA MET A 51 5.63 13.03 7.48
C MET A 51 4.34 12.79 8.26
N GLN A 52 3.79 11.58 8.22
CA GLN A 52 2.52 11.29 8.84
C GLN A 52 2.66 10.92 10.32
N TRP A 53 1.54 10.95 11.04
CA TRP A 53 1.46 10.56 12.44
C TRP A 53 1.30 9.04 12.55
N TYR A 54 2.19 8.43 13.29
CA TYR A 54 2.21 6.99 13.55
C TYR A 54 1.85 6.70 14.99
N HIS A 55 1.17 5.59 15.21
CA HIS A 55 0.77 5.11 16.51
C HIS A 55 1.27 3.70 16.73
N ASP A 56 1.59 3.40 18.00
CA ASP A 56 1.92 2.06 18.47
C ASP A 56 0.63 1.45 19.02
N ASP A 57 -0.06 0.69 18.22
CA ASP A 57 -1.30 0.06 18.62
C ASP A 57 -1.03 -1.32 19.23
N PRO A 58 -1.58 -1.63 20.42
CA PRO A 58 -1.42 -2.94 21.05
C PRO A 58 -1.87 -4.07 20.14
N GLY A 59 -1.08 -5.14 20.10
CA GLY A 59 -1.39 -6.32 19.29
C GLY A 59 -0.91 -6.26 17.84
N TYR A 60 -0.33 -5.15 17.43
CA TYR A 60 0.25 -5.01 16.10
C TYR A 60 1.76 -4.80 16.19
N LEU A 61 2.48 -5.34 15.23
CA LEU A 61 3.92 -5.12 15.11
C LEU A 61 4.20 -3.87 14.29
N GLY A 62 5.13 -3.06 14.80
CA GLY A 62 5.47 -1.79 14.16
C GLY A 62 4.45 -0.68 14.43
N LEU A 63 4.71 0.44 13.80
CA LEU A 63 3.89 1.64 13.92
C LEU A 63 2.99 1.77 12.70
N ARG A 64 1.79 2.26 12.89
CA ARG A 64 0.83 2.48 11.79
C ARG A 64 0.25 3.87 11.86
N THR A 65 -0.09 4.42 10.71
CA THR A 65 -0.90 5.63 10.66
C THR A 65 -2.34 5.28 11.05
N ARG A 66 -2.99 6.12 11.85
CA ARG A 66 -4.44 5.99 12.07
C ARG A 66 -5.23 6.46 10.87
N LYS A 67 -4.72 7.47 10.22
CA LYS A 67 -5.32 8.01 9.03
C LYS A 67 -5.10 7.04 7.87
N GLN A 68 -6.14 6.89 7.07
CA GLN A 68 -6.14 6.13 5.84
C GLN A 68 -5.85 7.07 4.66
N PHE A 69 -5.11 6.58 3.70
CA PHE A 69 -4.72 7.35 2.50
C PHE A 69 -5.12 6.55 1.27
N PHE A 70 -6.11 7.04 0.55
CA PHE A 70 -6.63 6.39 -0.65
C PHE A 70 -6.26 7.23 -1.88
N PHE A 71 -5.08 6.98 -2.40
CA PHE A 71 -4.62 7.70 -3.58
C PHE A 71 -5.40 7.26 -4.81
N GLU A 72 -5.63 8.21 -5.69
CA GLU A 72 -6.36 7.98 -6.91
C GLU A 72 -5.66 6.95 -7.79
N GLY A 73 -6.41 5.99 -8.31
CA GLY A 73 -5.91 4.96 -9.20
C GLY A 73 -5.34 3.72 -8.51
N VAL A 74 -5.08 3.75 -7.21
CA VAL A 74 -4.50 2.60 -6.48
C VAL A 74 -5.43 1.40 -6.52
N LYS A 75 -6.69 1.61 -6.20
CA LYS A 75 -7.69 0.54 -6.23
C LYS A 75 -7.77 -0.13 -7.59
N GLU A 76 -7.91 0.69 -8.61
CA GLU A 76 -8.04 0.22 -9.99
C GLU A 76 -6.81 -0.53 -10.48
N LYS A 77 -5.62 -0.09 -10.07
CA LYS A 77 -4.38 -0.80 -10.40
C LYS A 77 -4.33 -2.16 -9.73
N ILE A 78 -4.68 -2.25 -8.45
CA ILE A 78 -4.70 -3.53 -7.73
C ILE A 78 -5.72 -4.47 -8.37
N GLU A 79 -6.92 -3.98 -8.67
CA GLU A 79 -7.96 -4.75 -9.36
C GLU A 79 -7.46 -5.30 -10.69
N GLY A 80 -6.77 -4.47 -11.46
CA GLY A 80 -6.19 -4.88 -12.73
C GLY A 80 -5.11 -5.95 -12.59
N ILE A 81 -4.23 -5.82 -11.59
CA ILE A 81 -3.19 -6.80 -11.32
C ILE A 81 -3.79 -8.17 -10.98
N MET A 82 -4.79 -8.18 -10.13
CA MET A 82 -5.44 -9.41 -9.69
C MET A 82 -6.49 -9.95 -10.67
N ASN A 83 -6.96 -9.11 -11.57
CA ASN A 83 -8.15 -9.37 -12.38
C ASN A 83 -9.37 -9.73 -11.52
N LYS A 84 -9.57 -8.97 -10.45
CA LYS A 84 -10.65 -9.14 -9.49
C LYS A 84 -11.18 -7.80 -9.04
N THR A 85 -12.44 -7.76 -8.67
CA THR A 85 -13.08 -6.57 -8.13
C THR A 85 -12.87 -6.49 -6.61
N ILE A 86 -12.45 -5.34 -6.12
CA ILE A 86 -12.35 -5.07 -4.69
C ILE A 86 -13.71 -4.59 -4.20
N THR A 87 -14.30 -5.33 -3.29
CA THR A 87 -15.63 -5.03 -2.75
C THR A 87 -15.61 -4.19 -1.48
N LYS A 88 -14.50 -4.21 -0.74
CA LYS A 88 -14.29 -3.36 0.44
C LYS A 88 -13.01 -2.57 0.28
N TRP A 89 -13.10 -1.27 0.30
CA TRP A 89 -11.96 -0.38 0.09
C TRP A 89 -11.85 0.67 1.18
N GLU A 90 -12.58 1.78 1.07
CA GLU A 90 -12.53 2.86 2.06
C GLU A 90 -13.24 2.49 3.37
N ASP A 91 -14.16 1.56 3.30
CA ASP A 91 -14.95 1.07 4.43
C ASP A 91 -14.23 0.00 5.27
N TYR A 92 -13.04 -0.40 4.88
CA TYR A 92 -12.20 -1.32 5.67
C TYR A 92 -11.09 -0.55 6.38
N GLU A 93 -11.14 -0.53 7.70
CA GLU A 93 -10.29 0.34 8.53
C GLU A 93 -8.78 0.13 8.39
N MET A 94 -8.35 -1.05 7.96
CA MET A 94 -6.93 -1.35 7.81
C MET A 94 -6.38 -0.95 6.45
N ASN A 95 -7.24 -0.68 5.47
CA ASN A 95 -6.80 -0.26 4.14
C ASN A 95 -6.21 1.15 4.15
N GLY A 96 -5.26 1.37 3.27
CA GLY A 96 -4.69 2.70 3.02
C GLY A 96 -3.80 3.24 4.14
N ARG A 97 -3.37 2.41 5.07
CA ARG A 97 -2.48 2.84 6.16
C ARG A 97 -1.02 2.62 5.77
N PHE A 98 -0.19 3.55 6.18
CA PHE A 98 1.25 3.33 6.16
C PHE A 98 1.68 2.58 7.42
N GLN A 99 2.67 1.72 7.26
CA GLN A 99 3.26 0.97 8.35
C GLN A 99 4.77 1.17 8.35
N SER A 100 5.34 1.38 9.52
CA SER A 100 6.78 1.46 9.74
C SER A 100 7.19 0.38 10.75
N SER A 101 8.16 -0.41 10.37
CA SER A 101 8.69 -1.48 11.23
C SER A 101 10.20 -1.32 11.35
N LYS A 102 10.71 -1.47 12.57
CA LYS A 102 12.15 -1.47 12.82
C LYS A 102 12.75 -2.84 12.53
N ALA A 103 14.04 -2.85 12.24
CA ALA A 103 14.79 -4.10 12.13
C ALA A 103 14.70 -4.89 13.45
N GLY A 104 14.67 -6.21 13.33
CA GLY A 104 14.63 -7.11 14.49
C GLY A 104 13.24 -7.41 15.05
N ILE A 105 12.19 -6.79 14.53
CA ILE A 105 10.82 -7.17 14.89
C ILE A 105 10.55 -8.56 14.31
N LYS A 106 10.19 -9.50 15.19
CA LYS A 106 9.85 -10.85 14.78
C LYS A 106 8.39 -10.90 14.31
N PRO A 107 8.13 -11.32 13.08
CA PRO A 107 6.77 -11.47 12.62
C PRO A 107 6.07 -12.63 13.34
N VAL A 108 4.77 -12.49 13.50
CA VAL A 108 3.90 -13.55 13.99
C VAL A 108 3.12 -14.11 12.81
N TYR A 109 3.21 -15.41 12.61
CA TYR A 109 2.41 -16.07 11.58
C TYR A 109 0.95 -16.07 11.99
N HIS A 110 0.10 -15.60 11.12
CA HIS A 110 -1.35 -15.52 11.36
C HIS A 110 -2.09 -15.55 10.02
N CYS A 111 -3.39 -15.74 10.11
CA CYS A 111 -4.30 -15.59 8.97
C CYS A 111 -5.15 -14.35 9.18
N ASP A 112 -5.31 -13.58 8.13
CA ASP A 112 -6.21 -12.44 8.13
C ASP A 112 -7.64 -12.87 7.78
N SER A 113 -8.61 -12.05 8.15
CA SER A 113 -10.02 -12.34 7.85
C SER A 113 -10.42 -12.02 6.42
N GLN A 114 -9.68 -11.16 5.74
CA GLN A 114 -9.93 -10.82 4.34
C GLN A 114 -9.37 -11.89 3.39
N GLN A 115 -9.92 -11.95 2.19
CA GLN A 115 -9.48 -12.92 1.18
C GLN A 115 -8.07 -12.61 0.63
N TYR A 116 -7.74 -11.33 0.50
CA TYR A 116 -6.49 -10.87 -0.07
C TYR A 116 -5.93 -9.72 0.75
N ALA A 117 -4.63 -9.67 0.85
CA ALA A 117 -3.89 -8.55 1.42
C ALA A 117 -2.89 -8.04 0.39
N ALA A 118 -2.66 -6.74 0.38
CA ALA A 118 -1.67 -6.13 -0.48
C ALA A 118 -0.74 -5.25 0.35
N ALA A 119 0.53 -5.24 0.00
CA ALA A 119 1.51 -4.35 0.58
C ALA A 119 2.39 -3.77 -0.52
N VAL A 120 2.65 -2.48 -0.43
CA VAL A 120 3.62 -1.80 -1.30
C VAL A 120 4.81 -1.40 -0.45
N TYR A 121 5.96 -1.98 -0.75
CA TYR A 121 7.19 -1.71 -0.03
C TYR A 121 7.84 -0.44 -0.55
N LEU A 122 8.09 0.51 0.34
CA LEU A 122 8.66 1.82 0.03
C LEU A 122 10.10 1.98 0.55
N THR A 123 10.61 1.00 1.26
CA THR A 123 11.98 1.04 1.79
C THR A 123 12.98 0.92 0.65
N PRO A 124 13.87 1.91 0.46
CA PRO A 124 14.91 1.81 -0.56
C PRO A 124 15.88 0.68 -0.21
N ASN A 125 16.32 -0.03 -1.23
CA ASN A 125 17.30 -1.11 -1.09
C ASN A 125 16.89 -2.19 -0.06
N ALA A 126 15.61 -2.46 0.06
CA ALA A 126 15.12 -3.56 0.89
C ALA A 126 15.68 -4.89 0.36
N PRO A 127 16.10 -5.78 1.26
CA PRO A 127 16.66 -7.07 0.84
C PRO A 127 15.62 -7.94 0.13
#